data_7be2f74f40a5efe026ccab8b969e91e2
#
_entry.id   7be2f74f40a5efe026ccab8b969e91e2
#
_cell.length_a   1.000
_cell.length_b   1.000
_cell.length_c   1.000
_cell.angle_alpha   90.00
_cell.angle_beta   90.00
_cell.angle_gamma   90.00
#
_symmetry.space_group_name_H-M   'P 1'
#
loop_
_entity.id
_entity.type
_entity.pdbx_description
1 polymer ?
#
loop_
_entity_poly.entity_id
_entity_poly.type
_entity_poly.pdbx_seq_one_letter_code
_entity_poly.pdbx_strand_id
1 'polypeptide(L)'
;VLVCLSAAPSNERVIRTAARMADAFRCGFTALFVETKNFQSIPQPDRNRLRANLRLAQQLGASVETVYGDDVAYQIAEFSRLSGVTKIVLGRGETSNRILFWKPSLTERLVELTPELDIHIIPDTGTARRFASHYKKELYAPAVPLLDLLKSTLLLVLSTLVGLIFYYLGLSEANIITVYILGVMLTSIFTKSAVCSFLNSVVGVLAFNFFFTEPRFSLHIYASDYMVTFL
;
A
#
# COMPACT_ATOMS: atom_id res chain seq x y z
N VAL A 1 26.24 -1.47 15.52
CA VAL A 1 25.04 -0.64 15.32
C VAL A 1 24.67 -0.66 13.85
N LEU A 2 23.41 -0.90 13.54
CA LEU A 2 22.86 -0.83 12.18
C LEU A 2 21.98 0.42 12.05
N VAL A 3 22.22 1.28 11.06
CA VAL A 3 21.30 2.35 10.70
C VAL A 3 20.57 2.03 9.40
N CYS A 4 19.25 2.13 9.42
CA CYS A 4 18.44 1.94 8.22
C CYS A 4 18.25 3.25 7.47
N LEU A 5 18.69 3.29 6.22
CA LEU A 5 18.68 4.48 5.38
C LEU A 5 17.44 4.54 4.47
N SER A 6 16.99 5.75 4.24
CA SER A 6 15.93 6.05 3.26
C SER A 6 16.20 7.41 2.61
N ALA A 7 15.38 7.82 1.65
CA ALA A 7 15.42 9.14 1.06
C ALA A 7 14.81 10.24 1.95
N ALA A 8 14.41 9.94 3.19
CA ALA A 8 13.78 10.91 4.09
C ALA A 8 14.76 12.04 4.49
N PRO A 9 14.28 13.29 4.59
CA PRO A 9 15.12 14.42 5.03
C PRO A 9 15.68 14.26 6.45
N SER A 10 14.96 13.54 7.32
CA SER A 10 15.38 13.26 8.70
C SER A 10 16.54 12.29 8.82
N ASN A 11 16.92 11.61 7.76
CA ASN A 11 17.97 10.58 7.81
C ASN A 11 19.34 11.12 8.20
N GLU A 12 19.68 12.35 7.86
CA GLU A 12 20.93 12.96 8.33
C GLU A 12 21.05 12.90 9.85
N ARG A 13 19.98 13.24 10.57
CA ARG A 13 19.95 13.18 12.03
C ARG A 13 20.04 11.74 12.54
N VAL A 14 19.38 10.80 11.86
CA VAL A 14 19.41 9.38 12.20
C VAL A 14 20.83 8.84 12.08
N ILE A 15 21.51 9.12 10.96
CA ILE A 15 22.89 8.71 10.70
C ILE A 15 23.86 9.26 11.77
N ARG A 16 23.78 10.56 12.06
CA ARG A 16 24.63 11.19 13.07
C ARG A 16 24.38 10.62 14.48
N THR A 17 23.15 10.27 14.79
CA THR A 17 22.81 9.64 16.07
C THR A 17 23.36 8.22 16.14
N ALA A 18 23.21 7.44 15.08
CA ALA A 18 23.75 6.08 15.00
C ALA A 18 25.29 6.06 15.08
N ALA A 19 25.96 6.99 14.40
CA ALA A 19 27.42 7.14 14.49
C ALA A 19 27.86 7.42 15.94
N ARG A 20 27.22 8.37 16.64
CA ARG A 20 27.54 8.67 18.06
C ARG A 20 27.27 7.46 18.97
N MET A 21 26.23 6.68 18.68
CA MET A 21 25.96 5.45 19.42
C MET A 21 27.05 4.41 19.18
N ALA A 22 27.47 4.21 17.92
CA ALA A 22 28.55 3.29 17.59
C ALA A 22 29.88 3.67 18.30
N ASP A 23 30.21 4.96 18.31
CA ASP A 23 31.38 5.47 19.03
C ASP A 23 31.27 5.24 20.54
N ALA A 24 30.12 5.54 21.15
CA ALA A 24 29.89 5.36 22.57
C ALA A 24 29.98 3.88 23.00
N PHE A 25 29.48 2.97 22.17
CA PHE A 25 29.55 1.54 22.42
C PHE A 25 30.84 0.89 21.92
N ARG A 26 31.71 1.64 21.26
CA ARG A 26 32.97 1.14 20.66
C ARG A 26 32.73 -0.07 19.76
N CYS A 27 31.73 -0.01 18.94
CA CYS A 27 31.32 -1.11 18.07
C CYS A 27 31.23 -0.70 16.59
N GLY A 28 31.10 -1.69 15.70
CA GLY A 28 30.96 -1.46 14.29
C GLY A 28 29.70 -0.64 13.96
N PHE A 29 29.78 0.15 12.88
CA PHE A 29 28.70 0.98 12.36
C PHE A 29 28.41 0.58 10.90
N THR A 30 27.21 0.10 10.66
CA THR A 30 26.76 -0.33 9.33
C THR A 30 25.53 0.49 8.93
N ALA A 31 25.53 0.96 7.70
CA ALA A 31 24.42 1.67 7.10
C ALA A 31 23.77 0.80 6.03
N LEU A 32 22.54 0.38 6.27
CA LEU A 32 21.80 -0.51 5.39
C LEU A 32 20.76 0.27 4.59
N PHE A 33 20.78 0.07 3.27
CA PHE A 33 19.73 0.51 2.38
C PHE A 33 19.02 -0.72 1.77
N VAL A 34 17.69 -0.76 1.84
CA VAL A 34 16.90 -1.79 1.18
C VAL A 34 16.33 -1.23 -0.12
N GLU A 35 16.79 -1.77 -1.24
CA GLU A 35 16.31 -1.38 -2.56
C GLU A 35 15.10 -2.25 -2.92
N THR A 36 13.94 -1.59 -3.08
CA THR A 36 12.69 -2.22 -3.50
C THR A 36 12.50 -2.10 -5.01
N LYS A 37 11.62 -2.91 -5.61
CA LYS A 37 11.29 -2.82 -7.05
C LYS A 37 10.84 -1.42 -7.48
N ASN A 38 10.22 -0.68 -6.57
CA ASN A 38 9.73 0.67 -6.85
C ASN A 38 10.84 1.75 -6.77
N PHE A 39 12.07 1.36 -6.44
CA PHE A 39 13.17 2.32 -6.33
C PHE A 39 13.48 3.06 -7.65
N GLN A 40 13.28 2.41 -8.77
CA GLN A 40 13.49 3.03 -10.09
C GLN A 40 12.49 4.16 -10.40
N SER A 41 11.31 4.16 -9.78
CA SER A 41 10.27 5.19 -9.93
C SER A 41 10.43 6.37 -8.98
N ILE A 42 11.42 6.36 -8.09
CA ILE A 42 11.64 7.44 -7.12
C ILE A 42 12.11 8.72 -7.84
N PRO A 43 11.55 9.91 -7.50
CA PRO A 43 11.95 11.19 -8.07
C PRO A 43 13.44 11.49 -7.91
N GLN A 44 14.04 12.21 -8.86
CA GLN A 44 15.47 12.57 -8.84
C GLN A 44 15.92 13.29 -7.54
N PRO A 45 15.14 14.23 -6.96
CA PRO A 45 15.53 14.87 -5.70
C PRO A 45 15.73 13.86 -4.56
N ASP A 46 14.88 12.83 -4.48
CA ASP A 46 14.96 11.81 -3.44
C ASP A 46 16.14 10.86 -3.67
N ARG A 47 16.44 10.52 -4.93
CA ARG A 47 17.66 9.76 -5.27
C ARG A 47 18.91 10.53 -4.88
N ASN A 48 18.94 11.84 -5.14
CA ASN A 48 20.08 12.69 -4.78
C ASN A 48 20.24 12.75 -3.26
N ARG A 49 19.14 12.85 -2.53
CA ARG A 49 19.14 12.86 -1.06
C ARG A 49 19.61 11.52 -0.49
N LEU A 50 19.13 10.41 -1.03
CA LEU A 50 19.62 9.09 -0.63
C LEU A 50 21.12 8.95 -0.86
N ARG A 51 21.65 9.39 -2.02
CA ARG A 51 23.09 9.38 -2.30
C ARG A 51 23.86 10.25 -1.31
N ALA A 52 23.31 11.40 -0.95
CA ALA A 52 23.92 12.27 0.08
C ALA A 52 23.93 11.59 1.46
N ASN A 53 22.85 10.91 1.83
CA ASN A 53 22.76 10.17 3.09
C ASN A 53 23.75 8.99 3.12
N LEU A 54 23.90 8.24 2.02
CA LEU A 54 24.89 7.17 1.90
C LEU A 54 26.32 7.70 2.07
N ARG A 55 26.65 8.81 1.40
CA ARG A 55 27.97 9.47 1.53
C ARG A 55 28.22 9.96 2.95
N LEU A 56 27.23 10.56 3.59
CA LEU A 56 27.33 11.01 4.97
C LEU A 56 27.62 9.84 5.92
N ALA A 57 26.93 8.71 5.74
CA ALA A 57 27.17 7.51 6.53
C ALA A 57 28.62 7.01 6.36
N GLN A 58 29.12 6.94 5.12
CA GLN A 58 30.51 6.57 4.84
C GLN A 58 31.52 7.52 5.47
N GLN A 59 31.28 8.86 5.39
CA GLN A 59 32.14 9.87 6.00
C GLN A 59 32.20 9.76 7.53
N LEU A 60 31.13 9.25 8.14
CA LEU A 60 31.07 9.00 9.58
C LEU A 60 31.56 7.59 9.97
N GLY A 61 32.18 6.85 9.04
CA GLY A 61 32.80 5.56 9.30
C GLY A 61 31.88 4.35 9.17
N ALA A 62 30.70 4.50 8.55
CA ALA A 62 29.82 3.36 8.32
C ALA A 62 30.30 2.47 7.16
N SER A 63 30.23 1.15 7.32
CA SER A 63 30.16 0.23 6.19
C SER A 63 28.78 0.35 5.54
N VAL A 64 28.72 0.63 4.26
CA VAL A 64 27.46 0.81 3.53
C VAL A 64 27.11 -0.45 2.78
N GLU A 65 25.94 -0.99 3.11
CA GLU A 65 25.41 -2.22 2.50
C GLU A 65 24.07 -1.94 1.82
N THR A 66 23.84 -2.62 0.70
CA THR A 66 22.58 -2.55 -0.03
C THR A 66 22.02 -3.95 -0.22
N VAL A 67 20.80 -4.17 0.21
CA VAL A 67 20.07 -5.42 0.00
C VAL A 67 18.84 -5.18 -0.87
N TYR A 68 18.46 -6.19 -1.64
CA TYR A 68 17.31 -6.11 -2.55
C TYR A 68 16.13 -6.89 -2.02
N GLY A 69 14.96 -6.29 -1.99
CA GLY A 69 13.73 -6.99 -1.61
C GLY A 69 12.54 -6.08 -1.43
N ASP A 70 11.35 -6.63 -1.63
CA ASP A 70 10.10 -5.86 -1.54
C ASP A 70 9.62 -5.67 -0.09
N ASP A 71 10.00 -6.58 0.78
CA ASP A 71 9.68 -6.52 2.21
C ASP A 71 10.85 -5.96 3.02
N VAL A 72 10.79 -4.65 3.24
CA VAL A 72 11.86 -3.90 3.92
C VAL A 72 12.09 -4.41 5.36
N ALA A 73 11.03 -4.73 6.12
CA ALA A 73 11.16 -5.20 7.49
C ALA A 73 11.87 -6.56 7.54
N TYR A 74 11.48 -7.46 6.66
CA TYR A 74 12.10 -8.77 6.56
C TYR A 74 13.58 -8.69 6.17
N GLN A 75 13.92 -7.85 5.19
CA GLN A 75 15.31 -7.68 4.75
C GLN A 75 16.20 -7.10 5.85
N ILE A 76 15.70 -6.13 6.61
CA ILE A 76 16.44 -5.57 7.75
C ILE A 76 16.64 -6.63 8.82
N ALA A 77 15.60 -7.38 9.16
CA ALA A 77 15.66 -8.44 10.17
C ALA A 77 16.68 -9.54 9.78
N GLU A 78 16.61 -10.01 8.54
CA GLU A 78 17.51 -11.05 8.03
C GLU A 78 18.96 -10.57 7.99
N PHE A 79 19.20 -9.36 7.48
CA PHE A 79 20.55 -8.76 7.50
C PHE A 79 21.09 -8.61 8.93
N SER A 80 20.26 -8.16 9.87
CA SER A 80 20.65 -7.98 11.25
C SER A 80 21.07 -9.31 11.91
N ARG A 81 20.34 -10.37 11.61
CA ARG A 81 20.59 -11.73 12.10
C ARG A 81 21.92 -12.30 11.56
N LEU A 82 22.14 -12.13 10.24
CA LEU A 82 23.35 -12.62 9.58
C LEU A 82 24.60 -11.82 9.97
N SER A 83 24.47 -10.53 10.25
CA SER A 83 25.59 -9.62 10.58
C SER A 83 25.86 -9.51 12.07
N GLY A 84 25.13 -10.23 12.92
CA GLY A 84 25.33 -10.19 14.40
C GLY A 84 25.06 -8.81 14.99
N VAL A 85 24.18 -8.03 14.40
CA VAL A 85 23.79 -6.71 14.88
C VAL A 85 22.94 -6.83 16.13
N THR A 86 23.20 -6.00 17.14
CA THR A 86 22.42 -5.96 18.39
C THR A 86 21.54 -4.73 18.52
N LYS A 87 21.83 -3.67 17.77
CA LYS A 87 21.10 -2.39 17.84
C LYS A 87 20.77 -1.87 16.46
N ILE A 88 19.48 -1.59 16.25
CA ILE A 88 18.96 -0.99 15.00
C ILE A 88 18.55 0.45 15.29
N VAL A 89 18.98 1.39 14.45
CA VAL A 89 18.58 2.79 14.51
C VAL A 89 17.81 3.15 13.25
N LEU A 90 16.61 3.65 13.41
CA LEU A 90 15.78 4.08 12.29
C LEU A 90 15.08 5.41 12.57
N GLY A 91 14.79 6.14 11.53
CA GLY A 91 13.92 7.31 11.60
C GLY A 91 12.46 6.86 11.78
N ARG A 92 11.66 7.69 12.44
CA ARG A 92 10.22 7.44 12.46
C ARG A 92 9.71 7.47 11.02
N GLY A 93 9.36 6.30 10.50
CA GLY A 93 8.64 6.20 9.24
C GLY A 93 7.29 6.92 9.35
N GLU A 94 6.79 7.41 8.22
CA GLU A 94 5.43 7.94 8.20
C GLU A 94 4.45 6.89 8.72
N THR A 95 3.68 7.26 9.73
CA THR A 95 2.48 6.52 10.07
C THR A 95 1.58 6.58 8.84
N SER A 96 1.50 5.47 8.11
CA SER A 96 0.56 5.29 7.01
C SER A 96 -0.82 5.80 7.45
N ASN A 97 -1.48 6.58 6.57
CA ASN A 97 -2.82 7.10 6.85
C ASN A 97 -3.67 6.02 7.49
N ARG A 98 -4.23 6.35 8.64
CA ARG A 98 -5.14 5.55 9.48
C ARG A 98 -6.42 5.05 8.79
N ILE A 99 -6.55 5.18 7.47
CA ILE A 99 -7.72 4.74 6.71
C ILE A 99 -7.68 3.21 6.43
N LEU A 100 -6.51 2.57 6.50
CA LEU A 100 -6.40 1.10 6.48
C LEU A 100 -5.78 0.61 7.79
N PHE A 101 -6.59 0.39 8.79
CA PHE A 101 -6.26 -0.08 10.14
C PHE A 101 -5.54 -1.45 10.21
N TRP A 102 -5.21 -2.07 9.08
CA TRP A 102 -4.82 -3.47 8.98
C TRP A 102 -3.37 -3.71 8.56
N LYS A 103 -2.58 -2.67 8.22
CA LYS A 103 -1.16 -2.88 7.90
C LYS A 103 -0.26 -2.35 9.02
N PRO A 104 0.48 -3.23 9.71
CA PRO A 104 1.44 -2.82 10.73
C PRO A 104 2.51 -1.92 10.11
N SER A 105 3.02 -0.98 10.89
CA SER A 105 4.13 -0.10 10.49
C SER A 105 5.42 -0.89 10.34
N LEU A 106 6.41 -0.31 9.61
CA LEU A 106 7.75 -0.90 9.52
C LEU A 106 8.33 -1.21 10.91
N THR A 107 8.14 -0.31 11.85
CA THR A 107 8.64 -0.44 13.22
C THR A 107 7.96 -1.60 13.96
N GLU A 108 6.63 -1.70 13.89
CA GLU A 108 5.88 -2.80 14.52
C GLU A 108 6.32 -4.16 13.96
N ARG A 109 6.44 -4.25 12.65
CA ARG A 109 6.92 -5.48 12.01
C ARG A 109 8.36 -5.83 12.38
N LEU A 110 9.25 -4.83 12.50
CA LEU A 110 10.62 -5.07 12.94
C LEU A 110 10.67 -5.59 14.38
N VAL A 111 9.88 -5.01 15.29
CA VAL A 111 9.78 -5.50 16.68
C VAL A 111 9.32 -6.95 16.73
N GLU A 112 8.35 -7.33 15.91
CA GLU A 112 7.87 -8.71 15.80
C GLU A 112 8.94 -9.67 15.23
N LEU A 113 9.69 -9.23 14.21
CA LEU A 113 10.67 -10.07 13.53
C LEU A 113 12.00 -10.16 14.28
N THR A 114 12.32 -9.19 15.14
CA THR A 114 13.60 -9.09 15.86
C THR A 114 13.40 -8.78 17.35
N PRO A 115 12.75 -9.66 18.14
CA PRO A 115 12.45 -9.41 19.54
C PRO A 115 13.70 -9.31 20.42
N GLU A 116 14.83 -9.79 19.93
CA GLU A 116 16.13 -9.84 20.65
C GLU A 116 16.98 -8.57 20.42
N LEU A 117 16.56 -7.68 19.50
CA LEU A 117 17.34 -6.50 19.11
C LEU A 117 16.80 -5.22 19.73
N ASP A 118 17.71 -4.34 20.16
CA ASP A 118 17.35 -3.00 20.61
C ASP A 118 17.01 -2.12 19.39
N ILE A 119 15.75 -1.67 19.28
CA ILE A 119 15.31 -0.79 18.21
C ILE A 119 15.19 0.64 18.71
N HIS A 120 16.03 1.55 18.17
CA HIS A 120 16.03 2.97 18.47
C HIS A 120 15.34 3.76 17.37
N ILE A 121 14.21 4.39 17.72
CA ILE A 121 13.42 5.19 16.78
C ILE A 121 13.75 6.68 17.02
N ILE A 122 14.34 7.32 16.02
CA ILE A 122 14.63 8.75 16.05
C ILE A 122 13.41 9.52 15.55
N PRO A 123 12.81 10.38 16.39
CA PRO A 123 11.64 11.15 15.98
C PRO A 123 11.98 12.18 14.92
N ASP A 124 11.04 12.41 14.03
CA ASP A 124 11.17 13.44 13.01
C ASP A 124 10.82 14.82 13.56
N THR A 125 11.68 15.80 13.34
CA THR A 125 11.45 17.19 13.76
C THR A 125 10.73 17.96 12.66
N GLY A 126 9.41 17.78 12.53
CA GLY A 126 8.49 18.72 11.86
C GLY A 126 8.71 19.10 10.38
N THR A 127 9.95 19.08 9.88
CA THR A 127 10.29 19.40 8.48
C THR A 127 9.85 18.31 7.51
N ALA A 128 9.81 17.06 7.95
CA ALA A 128 9.36 15.94 7.13
C ALA A 128 7.85 15.96 6.87
N ARG A 129 7.03 16.57 7.72
CA ARG A 129 5.57 16.68 7.47
C ARG A 129 5.23 17.40 6.16
N ARG A 130 6.06 18.36 5.73
CA ARG A 130 5.86 19.05 4.45
C ARG A 130 6.27 18.21 3.24
N PHE A 131 7.30 17.37 3.39
CA PHE A 131 7.79 16.50 2.32
C PHE A 131 6.85 15.31 2.08
N ALA A 132 6.37 14.70 3.13
CA ALA A 132 5.39 13.63 3.09
C ALA A 132 4.11 14.01 2.35
N SER A 133 3.66 15.25 2.50
CA SER A 133 2.49 15.79 1.79
C SER A 133 2.69 15.87 0.27
N HIS A 134 3.90 16.20 -0.21
CA HIS A 134 4.18 16.25 -1.65
C HIS A 134 4.31 14.85 -2.26
N TYR A 135 5.01 13.95 -1.58
CA TYR A 135 5.22 12.56 -2.04
C TYR A 135 3.90 11.76 -2.10
N LYS A 136 3.00 11.98 -1.11
CA LYS A 136 1.69 11.34 -1.09
C LYS A 136 0.75 11.82 -2.19
N LYS A 137 0.89 13.06 -2.63
CA LYS A 137 0.00 13.62 -3.65
C LYS A 137 0.27 13.07 -5.06
N GLU A 138 1.50 12.64 -5.35
CA GLU A 138 1.85 12.04 -6.64
C GLU A 138 1.69 10.50 -6.66
N LEU A 139 1.90 9.82 -5.52
CA LEU A 139 1.79 8.35 -5.43
C LEU A 139 0.36 7.85 -5.13
N TYR A 140 -0.51 8.69 -4.59
CA TYR A 140 -1.88 8.37 -4.19
C TYR A 140 -2.93 9.35 -4.73
N ALA A 141 -2.70 10.00 -5.84
CA ALA A 141 -3.84 10.36 -6.66
C ALA A 141 -4.44 9.00 -7.09
N PRO A 142 -5.68 8.66 -6.69
CA PRO A 142 -6.40 7.59 -7.35
C PRO A 142 -6.71 8.13 -8.75
N ALA A 143 -5.72 8.14 -9.62
CA ALA A 143 -5.95 8.25 -11.03
C ALA A 143 -6.70 6.95 -11.35
N VAL A 144 -8.03 7.02 -11.27
CA VAL A 144 -8.90 6.03 -11.88
C VAL A 144 -8.55 6.12 -13.36
N PRO A 145 -7.74 5.21 -13.92
CA PRO A 145 -7.34 5.35 -15.32
C PRO A 145 -8.64 5.31 -16.12
N LEU A 146 -8.84 6.30 -16.97
CA LEU A 146 -10.04 6.41 -17.79
C LEU A 146 -10.35 5.10 -18.54
N LEU A 147 -9.30 4.37 -18.91
CA LEU A 147 -9.36 3.02 -19.47
C LEU A 147 -9.97 1.97 -18.53
N ASP A 148 -9.67 2.02 -17.23
CA ASP A 148 -10.25 1.08 -16.28
C ASP A 148 -11.71 1.41 -16.00
N LEU A 149 -12.07 2.70 -15.98
CA LEU A 149 -13.46 3.12 -15.88
C LEU A 149 -14.27 2.67 -17.12
N LEU A 150 -13.71 2.84 -18.32
CA LEU A 150 -14.35 2.41 -19.56
C LEU A 150 -14.55 0.87 -19.59
N LYS A 151 -13.54 0.09 -19.20
CA LYS A 151 -13.64 -1.37 -19.11
C LYS A 151 -14.70 -1.81 -18.10
N SER A 152 -14.71 -1.18 -16.91
CA SER A 152 -15.67 -1.44 -15.86
C SER A 152 -17.11 -1.19 -16.33
N THR A 153 -17.35 -0.04 -16.97
CA THR A 153 -18.66 0.32 -17.52
C THR A 153 -19.08 -0.65 -18.64
N LEU A 154 -18.15 -1.02 -19.52
CA LEU A 154 -18.43 -1.97 -20.60
C LEU A 154 -18.84 -3.35 -20.06
N LEU A 155 -18.14 -3.86 -19.05
CA LEU A 155 -18.46 -5.12 -18.40
C LEU A 155 -19.83 -5.07 -17.70
N LEU A 156 -20.17 -3.95 -17.06
CA LEU A 156 -21.48 -3.76 -16.44
C LEU A 156 -22.60 -3.79 -17.47
N VAL A 157 -22.44 -3.06 -18.59
CA VAL A 157 -23.42 -3.06 -19.69
C VAL A 157 -23.57 -4.46 -20.29
N LEU A 158 -22.47 -5.18 -20.47
CA LEU A 158 -22.49 -6.56 -20.98
C LEU A 158 -23.26 -7.50 -20.02
N SER A 159 -22.99 -7.40 -18.70
CA SER A 159 -23.70 -8.18 -17.69
C SER A 159 -25.21 -7.87 -17.70
N THR A 160 -25.58 -6.60 -17.85
CA THR A 160 -26.99 -6.19 -17.94
C THR A 160 -27.66 -6.74 -19.21
N LEU A 161 -26.99 -6.71 -20.37
CA LEU A 161 -27.50 -7.29 -21.60
C LEU A 161 -27.72 -8.80 -21.49
N VAL A 162 -26.76 -9.53 -20.92
CA VAL A 162 -26.92 -10.98 -20.68
C VAL A 162 -28.05 -11.24 -19.70
N GLY A 163 -28.17 -10.44 -18.63
CA GLY A 163 -29.28 -10.52 -17.69
C GLY A 163 -30.63 -10.30 -18.35
N LEU A 164 -30.76 -9.33 -19.27
CA LEU A 164 -31.98 -9.11 -20.05
C LEU A 164 -32.33 -10.32 -20.94
N ILE A 165 -31.32 -10.92 -21.59
CA ILE A 165 -31.55 -12.15 -22.39
C ILE A 165 -32.07 -13.27 -21.49
N PHE A 166 -31.47 -13.48 -20.32
CA PHE A 166 -31.94 -14.50 -19.35
C PHE A 166 -33.36 -14.22 -18.89
N TYR A 167 -33.69 -12.97 -18.65
CA TYR A 167 -35.03 -12.54 -18.30
C TYR A 167 -36.05 -12.88 -19.41
N TYR A 168 -35.77 -12.57 -20.70
CA TYR A 168 -36.62 -12.87 -21.82
C TYR A 168 -36.78 -14.38 -22.06
N LEU A 169 -35.78 -15.19 -21.68
CA LEU A 169 -35.82 -16.65 -21.74
C LEU A 169 -36.61 -17.28 -20.56
N GLY A 170 -37.12 -16.47 -19.63
CA GLY A 170 -37.88 -16.93 -18.46
C GLY A 170 -37.00 -17.62 -17.40
N LEU A 171 -35.71 -17.37 -17.39
CA LEU A 171 -34.82 -17.92 -16.37
C LEU A 171 -35.03 -17.22 -15.02
N SER A 172 -34.73 -17.93 -13.93
CA SER A 172 -34.92 -17.42 -12.57
C SER A 172 -34.01 -16.23 -12.27
N GLU A 173 -34.45 -15.35 -11.34
CA GLU A 173 -33.68 -14.18 -10.87
C GLU A 173 -32.28 -14.57 -10.33
N ALA A 174 -32.16 -15.74 -9.71
CA ALA A 174 -30.91 -16.30 -9.22
C ALA A 174 -29.84 -16.42 -10.34
N ASN A 175 -30.25 -16.80 -11.55
CA ASN A 175 -29.34 -16.90 -12.70
C ASN A 175 -28.85 -15.49 -13.14
N ILE A 176 -29.72 -14.50 -13.07
CA ILE A 176 -29.37 -13.11 -13.39
C ILE A 176 -28.39 -12.54 -12.37
N ILE A 177 -28.63 -12.79 -11.08
CA ILE A 177 -27.70 -12.42 -10.00
C ILE A 177 -26.32 -13.01 -10.24
N THR A 178 -26.23 -14.27 -10.62
CA THR A 178 -24.97 -14.96 -10.93
C THR A 178 -24.20 -14.27 -12.06
N VAL A 179 -24.89 -13.77 -13.08
CA VAL A 179 -24.28 -13.00 -14.19
C VAL A 179 -23.66 -11.69 -13.66
N TYR A 180 -24.33 -10.97 -12.76
CA TYR A 180 -23.80 -9.75 -12.17
C TYR A 180 -22.58 -10.02 -11.27
N ILE A 181 -22.61 -11.08 -10.45
CA ILE A 181 -21.47 -11.52 -9.63
C ILE A 181 -20.28 -11.83 -10.54
N LEU A 182 -20.49 -12.57 -11.62
CA LEU A 182 -19.44 -12.85 -12.61
C LEU A 182 -18.90 -11.57 -13.25
N GLY A 183 -19.77 -10.62 -13.59
CA GLY A 183 -19.38 -9.31 -14.13
C GLY A 183 -18.49 -8.52 -13.20
N VAL A 184 -18.82 -8.46 -11.91
CA VAL A 184 -18.00 -7.79 -10.88
C VAL A 184 -16.65 -8.51 -10.70
N MET A 185 -16.64 -9.83 -10.69
CA MET A 185 -15.43 -10.64 -10.60
C MET A 185 -14.50 -10.40 -11.80
N LEU A 186 -15.05 -10.38 -13.01
CA LEU A 186 -14.28 -10.05 -14.22
C LEU A 186 -13.76 -8.63 -14.19
N THR A 187 -14.54 -7.66 -13.70
CA THR A 187 -14.06 -6.30 -13.51
C THR A 187 -12.84 -6.25 -12.59
N SER A 188 -12.85 -7.00 -11.48
CA SER A 188 -11.73 -7.07 -10.55
C SER A 188 -10.46 -7.66 -11.18
N ILE A 189 -10.61 -8.57 -12.14
CA ILE A 189 -9.47 -9.18 -12.85
C ILE A 189 -8.91 -8.24 -13.93
N PHE A 190 -9.78 -7.55 -14.68
CA PHE A 190 -9.38 -6.73 -15.84
C PHE A 190 -9.03 -5.28 -15.49
N THR A 191 -9.38 -4.80 -14.28
CA THR A 191 -9.04 -3.46 -13.81
C THR A 191 -7.97 -3.53 -12.71
N LYS A 192 -7.02 -2.59 -12.74
CA LYS A 192 -5.97 -2.49 -11.73
C LYS A 192 -6.42 -1.69 -10.50
N SER A 193 -7.55 -0.99 -10.60
CA SER A 193 -8.07 -0.11 -9.56
C SER A 193 -9.15 -0.80 -8.73
N ALA A 194 -8.88 -1.05 -7.45
CA ALA A 194 -9.87 -1.59 -6.50
C ALA A 194 -11.10 -0.67 -6.36
N VAL A 195 -10.93 0.65 -6.59
CA VAL A 195 -12.03 1.64 -6.55
C VAL A 195 -13.00 1.39 -7.69
N CYS A 196 -12.52 1.08 -8.90
CA CYS A 196 -13.39 0.75 -10.04
C CYS A 196 -14.23 -0.50 -9.76
N SER A 197 -13.63 -1.54 -9.19
CA SER A 197 -14.34 -2.79 -8.85
C SER A 197 -15.41 -2.55 -7.79
N PHE A 198 -15.10 -1.75 -6.76
CA PHE A 198 -16.06 -1.39 -5.73
C PHE A 198 -17.24 -0.57 -6.29
N LEU A 199 -16.95 0.47 -7.08
CA LEU A 199 -17.99 1.28 -7.73
C LEU A 199 -18.86 0.43 -8.68
N ASN A 200 -18.23 -0.47 -9.44
CA ASN A 200 -18.94 -1.38 -10.33
C ASN A 200 -19.88 -2.34 -9.57
N SER A 201 -19.46 -2.82 -8.42
CA SER A 201 -20.28 -3.63 -7.53
C SER A 201 -21.53 -2.87 -7.08
N VAL A 202 -21.36 -1.65 -6.57
CA VAL A 202 -22.48 -0.80 -6.09
C VAL A 202 -23.44 -0.48 -7.25
N VAL A 203 -22.90 -0.04 -8.39
CA VAL A 203 -23.72 0.29 -9.58
C VAL A 203 -24.39 -0.97 -10.13
N GLY A 204 -23.72 -2.12 -10.09
CA GLY A 204 -24.28 -3.42 -10.49
C GLY A 204 -25.51 -3.83 -9.67
N VAL A 205 -25.44 -3.67 -8.35
CA VAL A 205 -26.57 -3.92 -7.44
C VAL A 205 -27.75 -2.98 -7.76
N LEU A 206 -27.47 -1.70 -7.96
CA LEU A 206 -28.50 -0.72 -8.32
C LEU A 206 -29.13 -1.02 -9.69
N ALA A 207 -28.30 -1.42 -10.67
CA ALA A 207 -28.78 -1.81 -11.99
C ALA A 207 -29.65 -3.07 -11.93
N PHE A 208 -29.23 -4.10 -11.18
CA PHE A 208 -30.04 -5.29 -10.96
C PHE A 208 -31.39 -4.95 -10.35
N ASN A 209 -31.40 -4.17 -9.26
CA ASN A 209 -32.64 -3.76 -8.61
C ASN A 209 -33.55 -2.98 -9.55
N PHE A 210 -33.01 -2.06 -10.33
CA PHE A 210 -33.79 -1.23 -11.24
C PHE A 210 -34.42 -2.00 -12.41
N PHE A 211 -33.70 -2.96 -13.01
CA PHE A 211 -34.14 -3.66 -14.21
C PHE A 211 -34.91 -4.95 -13.93
N PHE A 212 -34.60 -5.65 -12.83
CA PHE A 212 -35.07 -7.03 -12.62
C PHE A 212 -35.94 -7.22 -11.37
N THR A 213 -35.89 -6.29 -10.37
CA THR A 213 -36.69 -6.42 -9.15
C THR A 213 -38.04 -5.72 -9.29
N GLU A 214 -39.11 -6.31 -8.82
CA GLU A 214 -40.45 -5.69 -8.80
C GLU A 214 -40.62 -4.74 -7.61
N PRO A 215 -41.19 -3.52 -7.79
CA PRO A 215 -41.69 -2.92 -9.03
C PRO A 215 -40.54 -2.38 -9.90
N ARG A 216 -40.50 -2.84 -11.17
CA ARG A 216 -39.44 -2.45 -12.13
C ARG A 216 -39.40 -0.96 -12.39
N PHE A 217 -38.21 -0.47 -12.78
CA PHE A 217 -37.92 0.95 -13.02
C PHE A 217 -38.19 1.84 -11.77
N SER A 218 -38.11 1.23 -10.60
CA SER A 218 -38.20 1.87 -9.29
C SER A 218 -37.04 1.44 -8.42
N LEU A 219 -36.52 2.37 -7.59
CA LEU A 219 -35.52 2.05 -6.56
C LEU A 219 -36.16 1.75 -5.20
N HIS A 220 -37.48 1.50 -5.17
CA HIS A 220 -38.18 1.14 -3.95
C HIS A 220 -38.05 -0.37 -3.67
N ILE A 221 -37.50 -0.69 -2.51
CA ILE A 221 -37.35 -2.07 -2.02
C ILE A 221 -38.57 -2.36 -1.13
N TYR A 222 -39.55 -3.09 -1.66
CA TYR A 222 -40.77 -3.41 -0.93
C TYR A 222 -40.72 -4.71 -0.10
N ALA A 223 -39.75 -5.57 -0.38
CA ALA A 223 -39.61 -6.85 0.33
C ALA A 223 -38.38 -6.85 1.25
N SER A 224 -38.63 -7.12 2.52
CA SER A 224 -37.57 -7.24 3.55
C SER A 224 -36.57 -8.36 3.26
N ASP A 225 -36.94 -9.34 2.42
CA ASP A 225 -36.11 -10.50 2.08
C ASP A 225 -34.92 -10.15 1.19
N TYR A 226 -34.99 -9.06 0.43
CA TYR A 226 -33.88 -8.61 -0.43
C TYR A 226 -32.79 -7.85 0.33
N MET A 227 -33.07 -7.33 1.54
CA MET A 227 -32.03 -6.66 2.36
C MET A 227 -30.90 -7.62 2.74
N VAL A 228 -31.20 -8.90 2.95
CA VAL A 228 -30.21 -9.92 3.34
C VAL A 228 -29.32 -10.33 2.14
N THR A 229 -29.82 -10.20 0.91
CA THR A 229 -29.06 -10.55 -0.30
C THR A 229 -28.02 -9.48 -0.69
N PHE A 230 -28.18 -8.25 -0.16
CA PHE A 230 -27.30 -7.10 -0.48
C PHE A 230 -26.24 -6.81 0.60
N LEU A 231 -26.23 -7.55 1.70
CA LEU A 231 -25.25 -7.47 2.79
C LEU A 231 -24.17 -8.54 2.62
#